data_e0dccd2f6afdd789e3f91dac10798166
#
_entry.id   e0dccd2f6afdd789e3f91dac10798166
#
_cell.length_a   1.000
_cell.length_b   1.000
_cell.length_c   1.000
_cell.angle_alpha   90.00
_cell.angle_beta   90.00
_cell.angle_gamma   90.00
#
_symmetry.space_group_name_H-M   'P 1'
#
loop_
_entity.id
_entity.type
_entity.pdbx_description
1 polymer ?
#
loop_
_entity_poly.entity_id
_entity_poly.type
_entity_poly.pdbx_seq_one_letter_code
_entity_poly.pdbx_strand_id
1 'polypeptide(L)'
;MYPFPIKRSRLKSLLFVGLATFSLPLSAQQRLSLEQCRELAKTNSRALQQKDAERESAHARRQEVFTKFFPQVTARGLYLHMQKDLRLVDWNQPLGSLNFLIPDRLRSLGTIDLRNVWVANVTAIQPLFLGGKITTGYQMAGLAEKLQSELRHTTEIEIETKVDETYWQVISLDSKERLLRQLVALLEQTVKNVDASIAAGVATRADGLAVRTKLSEAEVKLSQVQNGLQLSKMLLGDLCGIEDASAFSLADEGALELALPAPASDLPREDDLASAVERRSEVRSLRLVDSIYAKRVRLESADLLPKLYGFASYSATNPNSFNGPKKEFGGQYYLGVMLEVPISDLFSGSFKRRQAKADHRVKQLQLAEARSKISLQMKQALRTADDARRAYATALKAVEMARENMRYAEVGYKEGVIPLLNYTMAQTAWMSAQDSLIDAQIRVLLSESKLKNILAL
;
A
#
# COMPACT_ATOMS: atom_id res chain seq x y z
N MET A 1 48.62 -16.65 25.10
CA MET A 1 50.04 -16.30 24.89
C MET A 1 50.45 -16.87 23.54
N TYR A 2 50.36 -16.03 22.51
CA TYR A 2 51.08 -16.09 21.22
C TYR A 2 50.63 -14.87 20.38
N PRO A 3 51.52 -14.02 19.91
CA PRO A 3 51.21 -12.77 19.22
C PRO A 3 51.21 -12.96 17.71
N PHE A 4 50.30 -12.27 17.01
CA PHE A 4 50.28 -12.13 15.55
C PHE A 4 51.26 -11.01 15.12
N PRO A 5 52.04 -11.18 14.02
CA PRO A 5 52.94 -10.15 13.53
C PRO A 5 52.26 -9.26 12.50
N ILE A 6 52.40 -7.93 12.74
CA ILE A 6 52.05 -6.86 11.82
C ILE A 6 53.11 -6.77 10.73
N LYS A 7 52.71 -6.95 9.47
CA LYS A 7 53.53 -6.65 8.30
C LYS A 7 53.30 -5.24 7.78
N ARG A 8 54.27 -4.34 8.04
CA ARG A 8 54.40 -3.03 7.38
C ARG A 8 54.92 -3.23 5.95
N SER A 9 54.28 -2.67 4.94
CA SER A 9 54.86 -2.43 3.61
C SER A 9 54.56 -1.00 3.17
N ARG A 10 55.57 -0.25 3.22
CA ARG A 10 56.12 0.92 2.50
C ARG A 10 55.22 1.70 1.56
N LEU A 11 55.08 2.95 1.90
CA LEU A 11 54.80 4.15 1.10
C LEU A 11 55.56 4.16 -0.21
N LYS A 12 54.88 4.38 -1.33
CA LYS A 12 55.46 5.09 -2.49
C LYS A 12 54.43 6.15 -2.91
N SER A 13 54.78 7.37 -2.66
CA SER A 13 54.15 8.60 -3.16
C SER A 13 54.33 8.67 -4.67
N LEU A 14 53.20 8.76 -5.41
CA LEU A 14 53.15 9.24 -6.78
C LEU A 14 52.08 10.36 -6.81
N LEU A 15 52.60 11.58 -6.90
CA LEU A 15 51.82 12.78 -7.20
C LEU A 15 51.27 12.65 -8.62
N PHE A 16 49.97 12.39 -8.76
CA PHE A 16 49.25 12.56 -10.02
C PHE A 16 48.40 13.82 -9.88
N VAL A 17 48.92 14.92 -10.45
CA VAL A 17 48.10 16.13 -10.68
C VAL A 17 47.15 15.81 -11.79
N GLY A 18 45.97 15.31 -11.44
CA GLY A 18 44.83 15.12 -12.35
C GLY A 18 44.02 16.42 -12.40
N LEU A 19 44.10 17.08 -13.55
CA LEU A 19 43.23 18.17 -13.94
C LEU A 19 41.77 17.69 -13.87
N ALA A 20 41.09 17.98 -12.75
CA ALA A 20 39.65 17.73 -12.62
C ALA A 20 38.94 18.75 -13.50
N THR A 21 38.61 18.33 -14.73
CA THR A 21 37.58 19.00 -15.53
C THR A 21 36.28 18.89 -14.77
N PHE A 22 35.92 19.98 -14.11
CA PHE A 22 34.60 20.18 -13.53
C PHE A 22 33.60 20.27 -14.69
N SER A 23 33.17 19.13 -15.20
CA SER A 23 31.99 19.04 -16.04
C SER A 23 30.80 19.37 -15.13
N LEU A 24 30.38 20.64 -15.16
CA LEU A 24 29.05 21.03 -14.68
C LEU A 24 28.07 20.11 -15.41
N PRO A 25 27.23 19.32 -14.71
CA PRO A 25 26.14 18.68 -15.38
C PRO A 25 25.24 19.81 -15.89
N LEU A 26 25.26 20.07 -17.21
CA LEU A 26 24.12 20.71 -17.84
C LEU A 26 22.93 19.83 -17.43
N SER A 27 22.07 20.32 -16.56
CA SER A 27 20.78 19.70 -16.25
C SER A 27 19.97 19.70 -17.55
N ALA A 28 20.25 18.74 -18.43
CA ALA A 28 19.36 18.44 -19.54
C ALA A 28 18.04 18.05 -18.89
N GLN A 29 17.03 18.86 -19.07
CA GLN A 29 15.67 18.62 -18.60
C GLN A 29 15.29 17.20 -19.03
N GLN A 30 15.18 16.28 -18.07
CA GLN A 30 14.94 14.87 -18.36
C GLN A 30 13.54 14.73 -18.93
N ARG A 31 13.44 14.27 -20.18
CA ARG A 31 12.14 13.98 -20.80
C ARG A 31 11.66 12.62 -20.33
N LEU A 32 10.56 12.61 -19.58
CA LEU A 32 9.98 11.39 -19.00
C LEU A 32 8.78 10.93 -19.85
N SER A 33 8.83 9.67 -20.27
CA SER A 33 7.66 9.00 -20.85
C SER A 33 6.71 8.53 -19.73
N LEU A 34 5.46 8.23 -20.08
CA LEU A 34 4.49 7.66 -19.15
C LEU A 34 5.03 6.40 -18.46
N GLU A 35 5.68 5.51 -19.21
CA GLU A 35 6.23 4.27 -18.66
C GLU A 35 7.38 4.54 -17.68
N GLN A 36 8.24 5.49 -17.98
CA GLN A 36 9.30 5.90 -17.05
C GLN A 36 8.72 6.53 -15.77
N CYS A 37 7.65 7.31 -15.86
CA CYS A 37 6.96 7.83 -14.68
C CYS A 37 6.37 6.71 -13.82
N ARG A 38 5.78 5.67 -14.42
CA ARG A 38 5.27 4.50 -13.71
C ARG A 38 6.38 3.76 -12.96
N GLU A 39 7.51 3.49 -13.61
CA GLU A 39 8.64 2.79 -12.99
C GLU A 39 9.28 3.59 -11.85
N LEU A 40 9.44 4.91 -12.03
CA LEU A 40 9.92 5.79 -10.97
C LEU A 40 8.96 5.79 -9.77
N ALA A 41 7.66 5.89 -10.02
CA ALA A 41 6.65 5.88 -8.98
C ALA A 41 6.62 4.54 -8.21
N LYS A 42 6.75 3.40 -8.89
CA LYS A 42 6.88 2.10 -8.23
C LYS A 42 8.11 2.02 -7.34
N THR A 43 9.25 2.49 -7.83
CA THR A 43 10.52 2.44 -7.11
C THR A 43 10.52 3.34 -5.87
N ASN A 44 9.94 4.54 -5.98
CA ASN A 44 9.98 5.55 -4.92
C ASN A 44 8.74 5.55 -4.00
N SER A 45 7.71 4.76 -4.31
CA SER A 45 6.46 4.74 -3.57
C SER A 45 6.63 4.24 -2.13
N ARG A 46 6.37 5.12 -1.17
CA ARG A 46 6.30 4.77 0.27
C ARG A 46 5.16 3.78 0.55
N ALA A 47 4.07 3.84 -0.21
CA ALA A 47 2.96 2.90 -0.07
C ALA A 47 3.37 1.47 -0.45
N LEU A 48 4.17 1.27 -1.50
CA LEU A 48 4.70 -0.05 -1.86
C LEU A 48 5.72 -0.54 -0.83
N GLN A 49 6.62 0.34 -0.35
CA GLN A 49 7.56 -0.01 0.71
C GLN A 49 6.84 -0.45 2.00
N GLN A 50 5.73 0.22 2.34
CA GLN A 50 4.88 -0.21 3.46
C GLN A 50 4.29 -1.60 3.23
N LYS A 51 3.80 -1.91 2.01
CA LYS A 51 3.26 -3.23 1.67
C LYS A 51 4.35 -4.32 1.65
N ASP A 52 5.57 -3.98 1.26
CA ASP A 52 6.70 -4.91 1.35
C ASP A 52 7.06 -5.22 2.81
N ALA A 53 7.05 -4.23 3.71
CA ALA A 53 7.23 -4.45 5.14
C ALA A 53 6.08 -5.27 5.78
N GLU A 54 4.83 -5.05 5.37
CA GLU A 54 3.68 -5.87 5.80
C GLU A 54 3.83 -7.33 5.34
N ARG A 55 4.33 -7.57 4.12
CA ARG A 55 4.61 -8.91 3.61
C ARG A 55 5.74 -9.59 4.38
N GLU A 56 6.82 -8.86 4.71
CA GLU A 56 7.90 -9.38 5.54
C GLU A 56 7.40 -9.75 6.95
N SER A 57 6.57 -8.91 7.55
CA SER A 57 5.90 -9.19 8.83
C SER A 57 5.05 -10.46 8.77
N ALA A 58 4.26 -10.64 7.69
CA ALA A 58 3.45 -11.84 7.51
C ALA A 58 4.32 -13.10 7.31
N HIS A 59 5.45 -12.98 6.60
CA HIS A 59 6.44 -14.05 6.46
C HIS A 59 7.05 -14.44 7.81
N ALA A 60 7.49 -13.46 8.61
CA ALA A 60 8.01 -13.70 9.95
C ALA A 60 6.96 -14.35 10.85
N ARG A 61 5.69 -13.94 10.74
CA ARG A 61 4.58 -14.56 11.47
C ARG A 61 4.39 -16.02 11.08
N ARG A 62 4.52 -16.37 9.80
CA ARG A 62 4.47 -17.77 9.36
C ARG A 62 5.62 -18.59 9.94
N GLN A 63 6.83 -18.04 9.98
CA GLN A 63 7.98 -18.68 10.62
C GLN A 63 7.75 -18.86 12.12
N GLU A 64 7.23 -17.86 12.82
CA GLU A 64 6.87 -17.97 14.24
C GLU A 64 5.87 -19.13 14.47
N VAL A 65 4.83 -19.23 13.63
CA VAL A 65 3.86 -20.33 13.74
C VAL A 65 4.53 -21.69 13.46
N PHE A 66 5.51 -21.73 12.56
CA PHE A 66 6.28 -22.96 12.31
C PHE A 66 7.07 -23.42 13.53
N THR A 67 7.60 -22.49 14.35
CA THR A 67 8.31 -22.88 15.58
C THR A 67 7.44 -23.64 16.58
N LYS A 68 6.10 -23.53 16.48
CA LYS A 68 5.16 -24.27 17.35
C LYS A 68 5.10 -25.78 17.08
N PHE A 69 5.71 -26.25 15.99
CA PHE A 69 5.91 -27.68 15.73
C PHE A 69 7.02 -28.29 16.58
N PHE A 70 7.89 -27.49 17.17
CA PHE A 70 9.04 -27.93 17.96
C PHE A 70 8.75 -27.82 19.45
N PRO A 71 9.55 -28.51 20.29
CA PRO A 71 9.45 -28.39 21.74
C PRO A 71 9.68 -26.95 22.20
N GLN A 72 8.82 -26.46 23.06
CA GLN A 72 9.01 -25.17 23.72
C GLN A 72 9.82 -25.39 25.00
N VAL A 73 11.04 -24.87 25.07
CA VAL A 73 11.93 -24.99 26.21
C VAL A 73 11.90 -23.69 27.00
N THR A 74 11.59 -23.81 28.30
CA THR A 74 11.60 -22.67 29.22
C THR A 74 12.49 -22.97 30.42
N ALA A 75 13.33 -22.00 30.77
CA ALA A 75 14.11 -22.03 32.01
C ALA A 75 13.57 -21.00 33.00
N ARG A 76 13.36 -21.38 34.23
CA ARG A 76 12.88 -20.48 35.29
C ARG A 76 13.78 -20.65 36.52
N GLY A 77 14.19 -19.54 37.12
CA GLY A 77 14.88 -19.46 38.38
C GLY A 77 14.05 -18.66 39.37
N LEU A 78 13.96 -19.15 40.60
CA LEU A 78 13.28 -18.48 41.70
C LEU A 78 14.19 -18.48 42.91
N TYR A 79 14.38 -17.33 43.52
CA TYR A 79 14.98 -17.18 44.83
C TYR A 79 13.95 -16.60 45.80
N LEU A 80 13.79 -17.25 46.94
CA LEU A 80 12.92 -16.77 48.00
C LEU A 80 13.74 -16.63 49.27
N HIS A 81 13.60 -15.49 49.93
CA HIS A 81 14.09 -15.29 51.29
C HIS A 81 12.90 -15.26 52.25
N MET A 82 12.85 -16.20 53.19
CA MET A 82 11.80 -16.30 54.18
C MET A 82 12.32 -15.93 55.57
N GLN A 83 11.51 -15.21 56.34
CA GLN A 83 11.88 -14.70 57.66
C GLN A 83 12.07 -15.84 58.69
N LYS A 84 11.38 -16.96 58.55
CA LYS A 84 11.35 -18.05 59.51
C LYS A 84 11.62 -19.39 58.82
N ASP A 85 12.26 -20.30 59.56
CA ASP A 85 12.41 -21.70 59.19
C ASP A 85 11.08 -22.44 59.31
N LEU A 86 10.89 -23.50 58.52
CA LEU A 86 9.75 -24.40 58.66
C LEU A 86 10.04 -25.44 59.75
N ARG A 87 9.27 -25.39 60.85
CA ARG A 87 9.31 -26.38 61.89
C ARG A 87 8.24 -27.41 61.63
N LEU A 88 8.62 -28.65 61.29
CA LEU A 88 7.71 -29.77 61.09
C LEU A 88 7.23 -30.37 62.40
N VAL A 89 8.05 -30.27 63.41
CA VAL A 89 7.74 -30.77 64.78
C VAL A 89 8.11 -29.72 65.81
N ASP A 90 7.14 -29.28 66.59
CA ASP A 90 7.38 -28.40 67.72
C ASP A 90 7.64 -29.27 68.94
N TRP A 91 8.90 -29.58 69.17
CA TRP A 91 9.35 -30.44 70.29
C TRP A 91 9.01 -29.90 71.70
N ASN A 92 8.57 -28.62 71.74
CA ASN A 92 8.20 -28.02 73.03
C ASN A 92 6.80 -28.45 73.50
N GLN A 93 5.90 -28.85 72.57
CA GLN A 93 4.53 -29.23 72.91
C GLN A 93 4.39 -30.70 73.45
N PRO A 94 4.98 -31.69 72.78
CA PRO A 94 4.75 -33.10 73.22
C PRO A 94 5.44 -33.52 74.53
N LEU A 95 6.54 -32.88 74.90
CA LEU A 95 7.39 -33.34 76.00
C LEU A 95 7.56 -32.33 77.17
N GLY A 96 7.03 -31.10 77.02
CA GLY A 96 7.08 -30.07 78.05
C GLY A 96 8.44 -29.93 78.77
N SER A 97 8.49 -30.11 80.05
CA SER A 97 9.71 -30.01 80.85
C SER A 97 10.79 -31.07 80.57
N LEU A 98 10.45 -32.17 79.85
CA LEU A 98 11.41 -33.20 79.45
C LEU A 98 12.13 -32.93 78.15
N ASN A 99 11.98 -31.80 77.59
CA ASN A 99 12.58 -31.40 76.33
C ASN A 99 14.13 -31.40 76.31
N PHE A 100 14.77 -31.39 77.52
CA PHE A 100 16.23 -31.48 77.67
C PHE A 100 16.77 -32.88 77.33
N LEU A 101 15.94 -33.92 77.34
CA LEU A 101 16.34 -35.26 76.97
C LEU A 101 16.46 -35.55 75.49
N ILE A 102 16.01 -34.60 74.63
CA ILE A 102 16.08 -34.80 73.23
C ILE A 102 17.46 -34.33 72.72
N PRO A 103 18.28 -35.20 72.14
CA PRO A 103 19.55 -34.82 71.54
C PRO A 103 19.39 -33.79 70.47
N ASP A 104 20.33 -32.83 70.39
CA ASP A 104 20.29 -31.76 69.41
C ASP A 104 20.21 -32.24 67.94
N ARG A 105 20.75 -33.45 67.70
CA ARG A 105 20.60 -34.13 66.40
C ARG A 105 19.15 -34.50 66.08
N LEU A 106 18.30 -34.82 67.00
CA LEU A 106 16.89 -35.12 66.81
C LEU A 106 16.08 -33.83 66.67
N ARG A 107 16.44 -32.74 67.38
CA ARG A 107 15.82 -31.42 67.23
C ARG A 107 16.04 -30.85 65.85
N SER A 108 17.23 -31.02 65.28
CA SER A 108 17.55 -30.56 63.95
C SER A 108 16.81 -31.29 62.84
N LEU A 109 16.38 -32.52 63.04
CA LEU A 109 15.59 -33.31 62.07
C LEU A 109 14.17 -32.79 61.89
N GLY A 110 13.62 -32.08 62.89
CA GLY A 110 12.28 -31.46 62.77
C GLY A 110 12.23 -30.05 62.21
N THR A 111 13.39 -29.46 61.83
CA THR A 111 13.47 -28.08 61.34
C THR A 111 14.09 -28.07 59.94
N ILE A 112 13.37 -27.52 59.00
CA ILE A 112 13.85 -27.31 57.63
C ILE A 112 14.22 -25.84 57.50
N ASP A 113 15.49 -25.53 57.23
CA ASP A 113 15.93 -24.18 56.98
C ASP A 113 15.48 -23.74 55.55
N LEU A 114 14.36 -23.02 55.52
CA LEU A 114 13.78 -22.45 54.31
C LEU A 114 14.03 -20.96 54.17
N ARG A 115 14.97 -20.38 54.97
CA ARG A 115 15.26 -18.95 54.89
C ARG A 115 15.75 -18.51 53.52
N ASN A 116 16.50 -19.38 52.83
CA ASN A 116 17.00 -19.13 51.49
C ASN A 116 16.68 -20.32 50.61
N VAL A 117 15.65 -20.17 49.76
CA VAL A 117 15.20 -21.22 48.85
C VAL A 117 15.55 -20.82 47.42
N TRP A 118 16.27 -21.69 46.76
CA TRP A 118 16.54 -21.59 45.32
C TRP A 118 15.80 -22.70 44.61
N VAL A 119 15.10 -22.32 43.54
CA VAL A 119 14.45 -23.26 42.63
C VAL A 119 14.87 -22.92 41.21
N ALA A 120 15.46 -23.87 40.51
CA ALA A 120 15.75 -23.78 39.09
C ALA A 120 14.99 -24.89 38.37
N ASN A 121 14.31 -24.53 37.30
CA ASN A 121 13.53 -25.48 36.52
C ASN A 121 13.75 -25.22 35.02
N VAL A 122 14.06 -26.28 34.29
CA VAL A 122 14.10 -26.28 32.82
C VAL A 122 13.05 -27.27 32.34
N THR A 123 12.08 -26.78 31.60
CA THR A 123 10.96 -27.59 31.09
C THR A 123 10.87 -27.48 29.57
N ALA A 124 10.82 -28.62 28.90
CA ALA A 124 10.51 -28.75 27.48
C ALA A 124 9.12 -29.35 27.33
N ILE A 125 8.24 -28.67 26.57
CA ILE A 125 6.88 -29.15 26.26
C ILE A 125 6.77 -29.30 24.76
N GLN A 126 6.43 -30.50 24.29
CA GLN A 126 6.19 -30.84 22.90
C GLN A 126 4.72 -31.13 22.69
N PRO A 127 4.00 -30.30 21.89
CA PRO A 127 2.68 -30.68 21.45
C PRO A 127 2.74 -31.92 20.55
N LEU A 128 2.10 -33.00 20.94
CA LEU A 128 2.02 -34.23 20.15
C LEU A 128 0.75 -34.27 19.31
N PHE A 129 -0.37 -33.83 19.91
CA PHE A 129 -1.64 -33.70 19.21
C PHE A 129 -2.46 -32.55 19.79
N LEU A 130 -2.85 -31.59 18.93
CA LEU A 130 -3.70 -30.45 19.28
C LEU A 130 -4.92 -30.36 18.33
N GLY A 131 -5.49 -31.49 17.92
CA GLY A 131 -6.63 -31.47 16.99
C GLY A 131 -6.33 -30.86 15.61
N GLY A 132 -5.05 -30.78 15.21
CA GLY A 132 -4.63 -30.14 13.97
C GLY A 132 -4.50 -28.61 14.07
N LYS A 133 -4.52 -28.02 15.28
CA LYS A 133 -4.46 -26.57 15.50
C LYS A 133 -3.19 -25.94 14.93
N ILE A 134 -2.01 -26.54 15.18
CA ILE A 134 -0.73 -26.00 14.67
C ILE A 134 -0.68 -26.04 13.15
N THR A 135 -1.04 -27.18 12.55
CA THR A 135 -1.07 -27.34 11.09
C THR A 135 -2.02 -26.35 10.42
N THR A 136 -3.24 -26.20 10.97
CA THR A 136 -4.23 -25.26 10.49
C THR A 136 -3.74 -23.80 10.63
N GLY A 137 -3.14 -23.46 11.78
CA GLY A 137 -2.54 -22.14 12.03
C GLY A 137 -1.42 -21.83 11.05
N TYR A 138 -0.53 -22.79 10.77
CA TYR A 138 0.55 -22.63 9.78
C TYR A 138 -0.01 -22.40 8.36
N GLN A 139 -1.04 -23.16 7.97
CA GLN A 139 -1.72 -22.95 6.69
C GLN A 139 -2.39 -21.57 6.59
N MET A 140 -3.03 -21.11 7.68
CA MET A 140 -3.61 -19.76 7.75
C MET A 140 -2.55 -18.67 7.62
N ALA A 141 -1.42 -18.81 8.29
CA ALA A 141 -0.30 -17.87 8.18
C ALA A 141 0.26 -17.82 6.75
N GLY A 142 0.36 -18.97 6.07
CA GLY A 142 0.77 -19.04 4.66
C GLY A 142 -0.24 -18.38 3.71
N LEU A 143 -1.55 -18.50 3.98
CA LEU A 143 -2.59 -17.79 3.22
C LEU A 143 -2.54 -16.28 3.48
N ALA A 144 -2.26 -15.86 4.73
CA ALA A 144 -2.10 -14.44 5.07
C ALA A 144 -0.87 -13.80 4.38
N GLU A 145 0.24 -14.52 4.28
CA GLU A 145 1.42 -14.09 3.53
C GLU A 145 1.09 -13.89 2.03
N LYS A 146 0.36 -14.85 1.41
CA LYS A 146 -0.11 -14.72 0.03
C LYS A 146 -1.07 -13.54 -0.14
N LEU A 147 -1.94 -13.29 0.84
CA LEU A 147 -2.84 -12.14 0.84
C LEU A 147 -2.08 -10.83 0.80
N GLN A 148 -1.00 -10.69 1.56
CA GLN A 148 -0.17 -9.48 1.52
C GLN A 148 0.48 -9.27 0.13
N SER A 149 0.86 -10.35 -0.55
CA SER A 149 1.39 -10.26 -1.92
C SER A 149 0.32 -9.75 -2.91
N GLU A 150 -0.93 -10.20 -2.78
CA GLU A 150 -2.03 -9.71 -3.62
C GLU A 150 -2.40 -8.26 -3.30
N LEU A 151 -2.40 -7.86 -2.03
CA LEU A 151 -2.64 -6.48 -1.61
C LEU A 151 -1.55 -5.53 -2.13
N ARG A 152 -0.28 -5.97 -2.11
CA ARG A 152 0.82 -5.23 -2.72
C ARG A 152 0.58 -4.99 -4.21
N HIS A 153 0.16 -6.03 -4.93
CA HIS A 153 -0.16 -5.92 -6.37
C HIS A 153 -1.33 -4.97 -6.63
N THR A 154 -2.37 -4.99 -5.78
CA THR A 154 -3.46 -4.02 -5.84
C THR A 154 -2.94 -2.59 -5.70
N THR A 155 -2.09 -2.34 -4.70
CA THR A 155 -1.48 -1.01 -4.48
C THR A 155 -0.61 -0.58 -5.66
N GLU A 156 0.11 -1.50 -6.31
CA GLU A 156 0.90 -1.23 -7.50
C GLU A 156 0.02 -0.71 -8.66
N ILE A 157 -1.11 -1.38 -8.94
CA ILE A 157 -2.08 -0.95 -9.95
C ILE A 157 -2.71 0.42 -9.62
N GLU A 158 -3.00 0.67 -8.33
CA GLU A 158 -3.51 1.97 -7.88
C GLU A 158 -2.53 3.10 -8.13
N ILE A 159 -1.23 2.87 -7.87
CA ILE A 159 -0.16 3.85 -8.13
C ILE A 159 -0.03 4.10 -9.63
N GLU A 160 0.03 3.06 -10.45
CA GLU A 160 0.08 3.20 -11.91
C GLU A 160 -1.11 4.01 -12.42
N THR A 161 -2.32 3.71 -11.95
CA THR A 161 -3.52 4.44 -12.35
C THR A 161 -3.43 5.92 -11.97
N LYS A 162 -2.93 6.23 -10.78
CA LYS A 162 -2.76 7.60 -10.31
C LYS A 162 -1.69 8.36 -11.08
N VAL A 163 -0.60 7.69 -11.45
CA VAL A 163 0.43 8.25 -12.34
C VAL A 163 -0.16 8.57 -13.70
N ASP A 164 -0.91 7.66 -14.30
CA ASP A 164 -1.56 7.85 -15.60
C ASP A 164 -2.50 9.06 -15.57
N GLU A 165 -3.37 9.15 -14.57
CA GLU A 165 -4.29 10.26 -14.39
C GLU A 165 -3.54 11.58 -14.26
N THR A 166 -2.48 11.63 -13.47
CA THR A 166 -1.70 12.85 -13.24
C THR A 166 -0.87 13.22 -14.47
N TYR A 167 -0.27 12.26 -15.16
CA TYR A 167 0.49 12.45 -16.39
C TYR A 167 -0.38 13.12 -17.48
N TRP A 168 -1.53 12.51 -17.77
CA TRP A 168 -2.45 13.03 -18.77
C TRP A 168 -3.11 14.35 -18.36
N GLN A 169 -3.26 14.59 -17.04
CA GLN A 169 -3.68 15.89 -16.52
C GLN A 169 -2.65 16.99 -16.84
N VAL A 170 -1.36 16.73 -16.67
CA VAL A 170 -0.28 17.66 -17.03
C VAL A 170 -0.31 17.94 -18.53
N ILE A 171 -0.42 16.91 -19.37
CA ILE A 171 -0.49 17.08 -20.84
C ILE A 171 -1.72 17.88 -21.26
N SER A 172 -2.89 17.63 -20.64
CA SER A 172 -4.11 18.40 -20.87
C SER A 172 -3.90 19.89 -20.58
N LEU A 173 -3.36 20.20 -19.40
CA LEU A 173 -3.14 21.57 -18.94
C LEU A 173 -2.07 22.29 -19.78
N ASP A 174 -1.00 21.62 -20.20
CA ASP A 174 0.00 22.16 -21.13
C ASP A 174 -0.63 22.54 -22.47
N SER A 175 -1.46 21.67 -23.03
CA SER A 175 -2.18 21.93 -24.29
C SER A 175 -3.16 23.09 -24.15
N LYS A 176 -3.90 23.18 -23.03
CA LYS A 176 -4.82 24.28 -22.74
C LYS A 176 -4.09 25.59 -22.47
N GLU A 177 -2.93 25.57 -21.83
CA GLU A 177 -2.10 26.76 -21.64
C GLU A 177 -1.68 27.36 -23.00
N ARG A 178 -1.16 26.52 -23.89
CA ARG A 178 -0.77 26.96 -25.24
C ARG A 178 -1.95 27.52 -26.02
N LEU A 179 -3.09 26.87 -25.96
CA LEU A 179 -4.32 27.33 -26.57
C LEU A 179 -4.75 28.71 -26.06
N LEU A 180 -4.74 28.89 -24.72
CA LEU A 180 -5.10 30.17 -24.09
C LEU A 180 -4.09 31.28 -24.39
N ARG A 181 -2.79 30.99 -24.48
CA ARG A 181 -1.78 31.96 -24.91
C ARG A 181 -2.05 32.46 -26.35
N GLN A 182 -2.46 31.57 -27.25
CA GLN A 182 -2.86 31.94 -28.61
C GLN A 182 -4.12 32.84 -28.60
N LEU A 183 -5.11 32.53 -27.72
CA LEU A 183 -6.29 33.37 -27.59
C LEU A 183 -5.94 34.77 -27.07
N VAL A 184 -5.14 34.87 -26.01
CA VAL A 184 -4.70 36.14 -25.44
C VAL A 184 -4.03 36.97 -26.51
N ALA A 185 -3.07 36.43 -27.28
CA ALA A 185 -2.39 37.11 -28.36
C ALA A 185 -3.37 37.58 -29.47
N LEU A 186 -4.36 36.75 -29.81
CA LEU A 186 -5.38 37.08 -30.78
C LEU A 186 -6.28 38.24 -30.31
N LEU A 187 -6.69 38.20 -29.02
CA LEU A 187 -7.52 39.26 -28.42
C LEU A 187 -6.74 40.57 -28.26
N GLU A 188 -5.44 40.54 -27.90
CA GLU A 188 -4.56 41.71 -27.87
C GLU A 188 -4.49 42.36 -29.24
N GLN A 189 -4.34 41.58 -30.33
CA GLN A 189 -4.36 42.10 -31.69
C GLN A 189 -5.73 42.67 -32.05
N THR A 190 -6.82 42.04 -31.60
CA THR A 190 -8.18 42.53 -31.81
C THR A 190 -8.41 43.87 -31.10
N VAL A 191 -7.90 44.04 -29.85
CA VAL A 191 -7.93 45.33 -29.11
C VAL A 191 -7.24 46.44 -29.93
N LYS A 192 -6.03 46.16 -30.43
CA LYS A 192 -5.29 47.16 -31.28
C LYS A 192 -6.09 47.57 -32.51
N ASN A 193 -6.69 46.60 -33.21
CA ASN A 193 -7.50 46.85 -34.40
C ASN A 193 -8.76 47.67 -34.07
N VAL A 194 -9.44 47.36 -32.98
CA VAL A 194 -10.64 48.08 -32.54
C VAL A 194 -10.29 49.50 -32.08
N ASP A 195 -9.18 49.70 -31.36
CA ASP A 195 -8.72 51.05 -30.98
C ASP A 195 -8.43 51.92 -32.18
N ALA A 196 -7.80 51.38 -33.24
CA ALA A 196 -7.61 52.08 -34.50
C ALA A 196 -8.96 52.43 -35.20
N SER A 197 -9.92 51.50 -35.16
CA SER A 197 -11.26 51.69 -35.71
C SER A 197 -12.06 52.77 -34.95
N ILE A 198 -11.91 52.83 -33.63
CA ILE A 198 -12.51 53.87 -32.78
C ILE A 198 -11.90 55.24 -33.13
N ALA A 199 -10.57 55.33 -33.31
CA ALA A 199 -9.89 56.57 -33.72
C ALA A 199 -10.32 57.04 -35.10
N ALA A 200 -10.63 56.11 -36.01
CA ALA A 200 -11.17 56.38 -37.32
C ALA A 200 -12.68 56.70 -37.34
N GLY A 201 -13.38 56.57 -36.16
CA GLY A 201 -14.82 56.84 -36.06
C GLY A 201 -15.72 55.71 -36.58
N VAL A 202 -15.18 54.51 -36.90
CA VAL A 202 -15.95 53.39 -37.49
C VAL A 202 -16.34 52.33 -36.45
N ALA A 203 -15.85 52.45 -35.22
CA ALA A 203 -16.22 51.56 -34.06
C ALA A 203 -16.58 52.40 -32.84
N THR A 204 -17.34 51.84 -31.93
CA THR A 204 -17.78 52.51 -30.70
C THR A 204 -16.85 52.20 -29.52
N ARG A 205 -16.87 53.09 -28.48
CA ARG A 205 -16.18 52.80 -27.21
C ARG A 205 -16.70 51.54 -26.52
N ALA A 206 -17.97 51.20 -26.71
CA ALA A 206 -18.58 49.97 -26.18
C ALA A 206 -17.93 48.74 -26.81
N ASP A 207 -17.63 48.74 -28.10
CA ASP A 207 -16.92 47.67 -28.80
C ASP A 207 -15.52 47.44 -28.21
N GLY A 208 -14.79 48.53 -27.98
CA GLY A 208 -13.47 48.47 -27.34
C GLY A 208 -13.51 47.89 -25.92
N LEU A 209 -14.48 48.28 -25.12
CA LEU A 209 -14.66 47.74 -23.75
C LEU A 209 -15.05 46.26 -23.80
N ALA A 210 -15.91 45.83 -24.72
CA ALA A 210 -16.32 44.43 -24.86
C ALA A 210 -15.11 43.52 -25.18
N VAL A 211 -14.21 43.91 -26.09
CA VAL A 211 -13.00 43.11 -26.39
C VAL A 211 -12.02 43.09 -25.21
N ARG A 212 -11.81 44.22 -24.53
CA ARG A 212 -10.95 44.28 -23.34
C ARG A 212 -11.47 43.43 -22.23
N THR A 213 -12.79 43.33 -22.02
CA THR A 213 -13.40 42.41 -21.08
C THR A 213 -13.09 40.96 -21.45
N LYS A 214 -13.19 40.60 -22.75
CA LYS A 214 -12.85 39.25 -23.23
C LYS A 214 -11.35 38.92 -23.05
N LEU A 215 -10.48 39.90 -23.28
CA LEU A 215 -9.05 39.75 -23.00
C LEU A 215 -8.80 39.48 -21.53
N SER A 216 -9.37 40.28 -20.63
CA SER A 216 -9.20 40.06 -19.19
C SER A 216 -9.76 38.68 -18.72
N GLU A 217 -10.90 38.24 -19.28
CA GLU A 217 -11.43 36.87 -19.03
C GLU A 217 -10.44 35.79 -19.48
N ALA A 218 -9.79 35.97 -20.65
CA ALA A 218 -8.81 35.03 -21.18
C ALA A 218 -7.51 34.98 -20.32
N GLU A 219 -7.03 36.15 -19.89
CA GLU A 219 -5.85 36.29 -19.01
C GLU A 219 -6.07 35.60 -17.65
N VAL A 220 -7.25 35.78 -17.04
CA VAL A 220 -7.63 35.11 -15.81
C VAL A 220 -7.63 33.58 -16.00
N LYS A 221 -8.22 33.07 -17.08
CA LYS A 221 -8.22 31.65 -17.41
C LYS A 221 -6.80 31.11 -17.62
N LEU A 222 -5.96 31.88 -18.34
CA LEU A 222 -4.56 31.53 -18.55
C LEU A 222 -3.82 31.40 -17.24
N SER A 223 -3.96 32.35 -16.33
CA SER A 223 -3.36 32.29 -15.01
C SER A 223 -3.82 31.08 -14.19
N GLN A 224 -5.12 30.74 -14.24
CA GLN A 224 -5.67 29.55 -13.58
C GLN A 224 -5.08 28.26 -14.13
N VAL A 225 -4.97 28.13 -15.45
CA VAL A 225 -4.40 26.95 -16.11
C VAL A 225 -2.91 26.81 -15.81
N GLN A 226 -2.15 27.93 -15.84
CA GLN A 226 -0.73 27.92 -15.46
C GLN A 226 -0.51 27.44 -14.03
N ASN A 227 -1.31 27.94 -13.09
CA ASN A 227 -1.24 27.47 -11.70
C ASN A 227 -1.61 25.98 -11.60
N GLY A 228 -2.67 25.54 -12.29
CA GLY A 228 -3.08 24.13 -12.35
C GLY A 228 -2.00 23.23 -12.92
N LEU A 229 -1.32 23.67 -14.00
CA LEU A 229 -0.20 22.94 -14.61
C LEU A 229 0.95 22.77 -13.63
N GLN A 230 1.33 23.84 -12.94
CA GLN A 230 2.41 23.79 -11.95
C GLN A 230 2.08 22.84 -10.80
N LEU A 231 0.87 22.91 -10.25
CA LEU A 231 0.42 22.02 -9.18
C LEU A 231 0.38 20.54 -9.64
N SER A 232 -0.09 20.29 -10.87
CA SER A 232 -0.12 18.93 -11.42
C SER A 232 1.29 18.37 -11.67
N LYS A 233 2.24 19.21 -12.11
CA LYS A 233 3.66 18.83 -12.23
C LYS A 233 4.28 18.52 -10.86
N MET A 234 3.98 19.32 -9.84
CA MET A 234 4.43 19.04 -8.47
C MET A 234 3.88 17.71 -7.96
N LEU A 235 2.60 17.43 -8.20
CA LEU A 235 1.99 16.14 -7.81
C LEU A 235 2.63 14.96 -8.55
N LEU A 236 2.89 15.09 -9.85
CA LEU A 236 3.56 14.04 -10.62
C LEU A 236 5.00 13.83 -10.13
N GLY A 237 5.72 14.92 -9.81
CA GLY A 237 7.05 14.87 -9.21
C GLY A 237 7.06 14.11 -7.89
N ASP A 238 6.11 14.41 -6.99
CA ASP A 238 5.96 13.70 -5.71
C ASP A 238 5.69 12.20 -5.91
N LEU A 239 4.80 11.86 -6.86
CA LEU A 239 4.53 10.46 -7.21
C LEU A 239 5.76 9.73 -7.76
N CYS A 240 6.58 10.41 -8.55
CA CYS A 240 7.81 9.85 -9.14
C CYS A 240 9.02 9.93 -8.20
N GLY A 241 8.90 10.61 -7.05
CA GLY A 241 10.01 10.85 -6.12
C GLY A 241 11.00 11.89 -6.62
N ILE A 242 10.56 12.87 -7.42
CA ILE A 242 11.34 13.99 -7.94
C ILE A 242 10.95 15.25 -7.18
N GLU A 243 11.87 15.81 -6.39
CA GLU A 243 11.58 16.97 -5.53
C GLU A 243 11.33 18.25 -6.31
N ASP A 244 12.04 18.46 -7.43
CA ASP A 244 11.93 19.66 -8.25
C ASP A 244 11.08 19.43 -9.50
N ALA A 245 9.87 19.99 -9.50
CA ALA A 245 8.95 19.93 -10.64
C ALA A 245 9.47 20.61 -11.92
N SER A 246 10.49 21.48 -11.82
CA SER A 246 11.14 22.12 -12.97
C SER A 246 12.25 21.28 -13.60
N ALA A 247 12.70 20.23 -12.92
CA ALA A 247 13.81 19.38 -13.36
C ALA A 247 13.44 18.42 -14.50
N PHE A 248 12.14 18.23 -14.78
CA PHE A 248 11.68 17.31 -15.81
C PHE A 248 10.65 17.95 -16.76
N SER A 249 10.55 17.40 -17.94
CA SER A 249 9.48 17.61 -18.90
C SER A 249 8.90 16.26 -19.32
N LEU A 250 7.67 16.23 -19.80
CA LEU A 250 7.07 15.00 -20.28
C LEU A 250 7.32 14.81 -21.77
N ALA A 251 7.39 13.56 -22.21
CA ALA A 251 7.65 13.24 -23.61
C ALA A 251 6.55 13.77 -24.54
N ASP A 252 5.30 13.81 -24.05
CA ASP A 252 4.14 14.25 -24.80
C ASP A 252 3.82 15.75 -24.61
N GLU A 253 4.58 16.50 -23.80
CA GLU A 253 4.48 17.96 -23.72
C GLU A 253 4.85 18.60 -25.06
N GLY A 254 4.06 19.55 -25.49
CA GLY A 254 4.28 20.24 -26.76
C GLY A 254 3.79 19.49 -27.99
N ALA A 255 3.29 18.26 -27.87
CA ALA A 255 2.72 17.55 -29.01
C ALA A 255 1.48 18.29 -29.57
N LEU A 256 1.47 18.50 -30.89
CA LEU A 256 0.32 19.10 -31.59
C LEU A 256 -0.83 18.10 -31.72
N GLU A 257 -0.49 16.84 -31.87
CA GLU A 257 -1.44 15.71 -31.93
C GLU A 257 -0.90 14.58 -31.08
N LEU A 258 -1.68 14.13 -30.12
CA LEU A 258 -1.38 12.94 -29.32
C LEU A 258 -1.78 11.70 -30.13
N ALA A 259 -0.89 10.73 -30.23
CA ALA A 259 -1.20 9.47 -30.87
C ALA A 259 -2.28 8.73 -30.04
N LEU A 260 -3.47 8.59 -30.60
CA LEU A 260 -4.50 7.76 -29.97
C LEU A 260 -4.20 6.28 -30.25
N PRO A 261 -4.30 5.43 -29.23
CA PRO A 261 -4.16 4.01 -29.43
C PRO A 261 -5.25 3.50 -30.39
N ALA A 262 -4.87 2.53 -31.23
CA ALA A 262 -5.82 1.85 -32.10
C ALA A 262 -6.99 1.29 -31.27
N PRO A 263 -8.22 1.27 -31.78
CA PRO A 263 -9.32 0.59 -31.09
C PRO A 263 -8.88 -0.82 -30.73
N ALA A 264 -9.04 -1.20 -29.46
CA ALA A 264 -8.85 -2.59 -29.10
C ALA A 264 -9.82 -3.44 -29.93
N SER A 265 -9.28 -4.09 -30.98
CA SER A 265 -10.04 -4.95 -31.89
C SER A 265 -10.67 -6.14 -31.18
N ASP A 266 -10.12 -6.48 -30.02
CA ASP A 266 -10.52 -7.62 -29.20
C ASP A 266 -11.09 -7.15 -27.87
N LEU A 267 -12.19 -6.40 -27.90
CA LEU A 267 -12.96 -6.18 -26.66
C LEU A 267 -13.46 -7.55 -26.16
N PRO A 268 -13.22 -7.86 -24.88
CA PRO A 268 -13.62 -9.15 -24.34
C PRO A 268 -15.12 -9.35 -24.48
N ARG A 269 -15.51 -10.53 -24.97
CA ARG A 269 -16.91 -10.95 -25.04
C ARG A 269 -17.45 -11.16 -23.62
N GLU A 270 -18.75 -11.27 -23.48
CA GLU A 270 -19.40 -11.38 -22.16
C GLU A 270 -18.89 -12.58 -21.35
N ASP A 271 -18.53 -13.68 -22.01
CA ASP A 271 -17.92 -14.87 -21.40
C ASP A 271 -16.49 -14.64 -20.93
N ASP A 272 -15.74 -13.78 -21.63
CA ASP A 272 -14.37 -13.40 -21.25
C ASP A 272 -14.35 -12.48 -20.00
N LEU A 273 -15.42 -11.70 -19.79
CA LEU A 273 -15.57 -10.85 -18.61
C LEU A 273 -15.63 -11.66 -17.31
N ALA A 274 -16.29 -12.79 -17.30
CA ALA A 274 -16.34 -13.65 -16.12
C ALA A 274 -14.95 -14.15 -15.73
N SER A 275 -14.13 -14.54 -16.71
CA SER A 275 -12.74 -14.95 -16.48
C SER A 275 -11.87 -13.78 -16.03
N ALA A 276 -12.08 -12.58 -16.58
CA ALA A 276 -11.36 -11.37 -16.18
C ALA A 276 -11.68 -10.97 -14.73
N VAL A 277 -12.95 -11.09 -14.29
CA VAL A 277 -13.34 -10.85 -12.88
C VAL A 277 -12.53 -11.74 -11.94
N GLU A 278 -12.36 -13.02 -12.27
CA GLU A 278 -11.63 -13.97 -11.42
C GLU A 278 -10.11 -13.71 -11.38
N ARG A 279 -9.55 -13.04 -12.38
CA ARG A 279 -8.12 -12.64 -12.43
C ARG A 279 -7.82 -11.38 -11.61
N ARG A 280 -8.84 -10.59 -11.27
CA ARG A 280 -8.65 -9.35 -10.48
C ARG A 280 -8.03 -9.62 -9.12
N SER A 281 -7.03 -8.81 -8.76
CA SER A 281 -6.31 -8.93 -7.48
C SER A 281 -7.24 -8.79 -6.27
N GLU A 282 -8.29 -7.98 -6.36
CA GLU A 282 -9.28 -7.82 -5.31
C GLU A 282 -10.10 -9.11 -5.09
N VAL A 283 -10.49 -9.81 -6.18
CA VAL A 283 -11.20 -11.10 -6.08
C VAL A 283 -10.27 -12.17 -5.54
N ARG A 284 -9.01 -12.21 -5.99
CA ARG A 284 -7.99 -13.15 -5.49
C ARG A 284 -7.72 -12.93 -4.00
N SER A 285 -7.59 -11.67 -3.57
CA SER A 285 -7.43 -11.30 -2.16
C SER A 285 -8.63 -11.77 -1.32
N LEU A 286 -9.86 -11.51 -1.75
CA LEU A 286 -11.07 -11.94 -1.03
C LEU A 286 -11.23 -13.46 -1.00
N ARG A 287 -10.79 -14.19 -2.04
CA ARG A 287 -10.74 -15.66 -2.05
C ARG A 287 -9.74 -16.21 -1.03
N LEU A 288 -8.59 -15.54 -0.85
CA LEU A 288 -7.64 -15.89 0.19
C LEU A 288 -8.23 -15.62 1.57
N VAL A 289 -8.93 -14.50 1.76
CA VAL A 289 -9.66 -14.19 3.00
C VAL A 289 -10.74 -15.25 3.28
N ASP A 290 -11.55 -15.64 2.31
CA ASP A 290 -12.52 -16.72 2.45
C ASP A 290 -11.87 -18.03 2.92
N SER A 291 -10.74 -18.40 2.30
CA SER A 291 -9.94 -19.57 2.67
C SER A 291 -9.39 -19.49 4.10
N ILE A 292 -8.95 -18.33 4.55
CA ILE A 292 -8.49 -18.08 5.93
C ILE A 292 -9.64 -18.30 6.91
N TYR A 293 -10.82 -17.75 6.63
CA TYR A 293 -11.98 -17.91 7.50
C TYR A 293 -12.53 -19.35 7.50
N ALA A 294 -12.46 -20.07 6.38
CA ALA A 294 -12.74 -21.50 6.33
C ALA A 294 -11.80 -22.32 7.25
N LYS A 295 -10.49 -21.96 7.26
CA LYS A 295 -9.51 -22.55 8.18
C LYS A 295 -9.77 -22.16 9.64
N ARG A 296 -10.22 -20.91 9.90
CA ARG A 296 -10.60 -20.47 11.25
C ARG A 296 -11.70 -21.34 11.85
N VAL A 297 -12.70 -21.75 11.07
CA VAL A 297 -13.72 -22.71 11.53
C VAL A 297 -13.09 -24.03 11.98
N ARG A 298 -12.07 -24.54 11.27
CA ARG A 298 -11.33 -25.74 11.66
C ARG A 298 -10.51 -25.52 12.94
N LEU A 299 -9.89 -24.33 13.08
CA LEU A 299 -9.12 -23.95 14.25
C LEU A 299 -10.00 -23.98 15.52
N GLU A 300 -11.18 -23.35 15.47
CA GLU A 300 -12.15 -23.36 16.57
C GLU A 300 -12.71 -24.79 16.85
N SER A 301 -12.77 -25.63 15.83
CA SER A 301 -13.16 -27.04 15.99
C SER A 301 -12.05 -27.87 16.66
N ALA A 302 -10.79 -27.54 16.45
CA ALA A 302 -9.66 -28.20 17.06
C ALA A 302 -9.60 -28.01 18.58
N ASP A 303 -10.12 -26.88 19.08
CA ASP A 303 -10.17 -26.59 20.52
C ASP A 303 -11.17 -27.47 21.28
N LEU A 304 -12.08 -28.16 20.57
CA LEU A 304 -13.03 -29.14 21.14
C LEU A 304 -12.43 -30.55 21.28
N LEU A 305 -11.26 -30.79 20.70
CA LEU A 305 -10.62 -32.10 20.71
C LEU A 305 -9.66 -32.26 21.91
N PRO A 306 -9.47 -33.48 22.41
CA PRO A 306 -8.43 -33.74 23.40
C PRO A 306 -7.06 -33.31 22.90
N LYS A 307 -6.25 -32.78 23.80
CA LYS A 307 -4.89 -32.30 23.51
C LYS A 307 -3.88 -33.23 24.18
N LEU A 308 -2.84 -33.61 23.47
CA LEU A 308 -1.79 -34.48 23.95
C LEU A 308 -0.45 -33.75 23.89
N TYR A 309 0.26 -33.71 25.02
CA TYR A 309 1.58 -33.12 25.16
C TYR A 309 2.57 -34.12 25.68
N GLY A 310 3.76 -34.16 25.13
CA GLY A 310 4.93 -34.73 25.79
C GLY A 310 5.64 -33.64 26.58
N PHE A 311 6.16 -33.97 27.74
CA PHE A 311 6.98 -33.04 28.50
C PHE A 311 8.22 -33.70 29.09
N ALA A 312 9.28 -32.93 29.20
CA ALA A 312 10.49 -33.24 29.91
C ALA A 312 10.85 -32.05 30.80
N SER A 313 11.16 -32.31 32.05
CA SER A 313 11.53 -31.25 32.99
C SER A 313 12.70 -31.72 33.88
N TYR A 314 13.63 -30.81 34.16
CA TYR A 314 14.63 -30.94 35.19
C TYR A 314 14.41 -29.84 36.21
N SER A 315 14.28 -30.23 37.49
CA SER A 315 14.10 -29.30 38.59
C SER A 315 15.23 -29.46 39.58
N ALA A 316 15.88 -28.37 39.96
CA ALA A 316 16.89 -28.34 41.01
C ALA A 316 16.46 -27.36 42.10
N THR A 317 16.62 -27.79 43.35
CA THR A 317 16.24 -27.00 44.52
C THR A 317 17.38 -26.97 45.56
N ASN A 318 17.48 -25.86 46.29
CA ASN A 318 18.29 -25.72 47.47
C ASN A 318 17.44 -25.00 48.55
N PRO A 319 17.12 -25.60 49.70
CA PRO A 319 17.50 -26.96 50.15
C PRO A 319 17.03 -28.06 49.22
N ASN A 320 17.77 -29.18 49.20
CA ASN A 320 17.45 -30.36 48.40
C ASN A 320 16.09 -30.94 48.85
N SER A 321 15.08 -30.85 47.99
CA SER A 321 13.73 -31.36 48.30
C SER A 321 13.55 -32.84 47.94
N PHE A 322 14.48 -33.44 47.21
CA PHE A 322 14.32 -34.79 46.63
C PHE A 322 14.93 -35.90 47.49
N ASN A 323 16.01 -35.60 48.22
CA ASN A 323 16.74 -36.59 49.05
C ASN A 323 16.76 -36.19 50.53
N GLY A 324 15.73 -35.47 50.99
CA GLY A 324 15.66 -34.88 52.32
C GLY A 324 16.19 -33.45 52.35
N PRO A 325 15.76 -32.65 53.36
CA PRO A 325 16.00 -31.20 53.39
C PRO A 325 17.45 -30.86 53.81
N LYS A 326 18.41 -31.12 52.93
CA LYS A 326 19.82 -30.77 53.11
C LYS A 326 20.13 -29.42 52.43
N LYS A 327 21.01 -28.61 53.03
CA LYS A 327 21.49 -27.37 52.45
C LYS A 327 22.47 -27.61 51.28
N GLU A 328 22.03 -28.30 50.28
CA GLU A 328 22.75 -28.57 49.03
C GLU A 328 21.79 -28.52 47.87
N PHE A 329 22.30 -28.32 46.66
CA PHE A 329 21.45 -28.43 45.47
C PHE A 329 21.15 -29.92 45.20
N GLY A 330 19.85 -30.21 45.09
CA GLY A 330 19.36 -31.52 44.63
C GLY A 330 18.57 -31.31 43.34
N GLY A 331 18.68 -32.25 42.40
CA GLY A 331 17.96 -32.18 41.15
C GLY A 331 17.28 -33.50 40.78
N GLN A 332 16.15 -33.36 40.08
CA GLN A 332 15.39 -34.49 39.56
C GLN A 332 14.83 -34.19 38.20
N TYR A 333 14.79 -35.16 37.30
CA TYR A 333 14.13 -35.07 36.02
C TYR A 333 12.77 -35.76 36.02
N TYR A 334 11.88 -35.25 35.19
CA TYR A 334 10.55 -35.82 34.97
C TYR A 334 10.34 -35.95 33.46
N LEU A 335 9.83 -37.09 33.03
CA LEU A 335 9.40 -37.33 31.66
C LEU A 335 7.96 -37.82 31.69
N GLY A 336 7.12 -37.35 30.82
CA GLY A 336 5.73 -37.78 30.81
C GLY A 336 4.96 -37.31 29.59
N VAL A 337 3.72 -37.77 29.59
CA VAL A 337 2.71 -37.40 28.61
C VAL A 337 1.51 -36.85 29.37
N MET A 338 0.98 -35.74 28.94
CA MET A 338 -0.18 -35.06 29.49
C MET A 338 -1.33 -35.10 28.50
N LEU A 339 -2.45 -35.66 28.89
CA LEU A 339 -3.70 -35.60 28.13
C LEU A 339 -4.63 -34.57 28.79
N GLU A 340 -5.01 -33.55 28.03
CA GLU A 340 -5.96 -32.52 28.43
C GLU A 340 -7.27 -32.71 27.64
N VAL A 341 -8.38 -32.92 28.37
CA VAL A 341 -9.73 -32.98 27.77
C VAL A 341 -10.52 -31.75 28.19
N PRO A 342 -10.87 -30.86 27.27
CA PRO A 342 -11.50 -29.57 27.57
C PRO A 342 -13.01 -29.73 27.79
N ILE A 343 -13.46 -30.27 28.93
CA ILE A 343 -14.86 -30.62 29.21
C ILE A 343 -15.77 -29.39 29.16
N SER A 344 -15.37 -28.31 29.81
CA SER A 344 -16.14 -27.05 29.80
C SER A 344 -16.19 -26.39 28.40
N ASP A 345 -15.12 -26.53 27.62
CA ASP A 345 -15.02 -25.97 26.27
C ASP A 345 -15.90 -26.72 25.26
N LEU A 346 -16.28 -27.98 25.56
CA LEU A 346 -17.25 -28.69 24.69
C LEU A 346 -18.57 -27.92 24.58
N PHE A 347 -18.98 -27.26 25.64
CA PHE A 347 -20.19 -26.44 25.63
C PHE A 347 -19.90 -25.03 25.03
N SER A 348 -18.95 -24.27 25.58
CA SER A 348 -18.64 -22.90 25.15
C SER A 348 -18.05 -22.85 23.73
N GLY A 349 -17.23 -23.82 23.36
CA GLY A 349 -16.58 -23.90 22.06
C GLY A 349 -17.56 -24.18 20.91
N SER A 350 -18.73 -24.78 21.20
CA SER A 350 -19.78 -24.95 20.19
C SER A 350 -20.28 -23.59 19.67
N PHE A 351 -20.38 -22.57 20.54
CA PHE A 351 -20.77 -21.21 20.18
C PHE A 351 -19.64 -20.50 19.43
N LYS A 352 -18.39 -20.66 19.83
CA LYS A 352 -17.21 -20.10 19.10
C LYS A 352 -17.15 -20.67 17.68
N ARG A 353 -17.34 -21.97 17.50
CA ARG A 353 -17.43 -22.60 16.18
C ARG A 353 -18.61 -22.07 15.35
N ARG A 354 -19.78 -21.86 15.97
CA ARG A 354 -20.97 -21.27 15.30
C ARG A 354 -20.69 -19.85 14.87
N GLN A 355 -20.04 -19.04 15.72
CA GLN A 355 -19.60 -17.68 15.38
C GLN A 355 -18.63 -17.71 14.19
N ALA A 356 -17.59 -18.55 14.22
CA ALA A 356 -16.62 -18.66 13.13
C ALA A 356 -17.28 -19.09 11.80
N LYS A 357 -18.31 -19.95 11.84
CA LYS A 357 -19.11 -20.30 10.63
C LYS A 357 -19.90 -19.10 10.12
N ALA A 358 -20.50 -18.30 10.99
CA ALA A 358 -21.21 -17.09 10.60
C ALA A 358 -20.23 -16.05 9.99
N ASP A 359 -19.08 -15.83 10.61
CA ASP A 359 -18.01 -14.98 10.08
C ASP A 359 -17.54 -15.42 8.69
N HIS A 360 -17.34 -16.73 8.50
CA HIS A 360 -17.00 -17.29 7.19
C HIS A 360 -18.11 -17.03 6.15
N ARG A 361 -19.38 -17.20 6.53
CA ARG A 361 -20.51 -16.90 5.64
C ARG A 361 -20.54 -15.44 5.23
N VAL A 362 -20.22 -14.51 6.13
CA VAL A 362 -20.07 -13.08 5.79
C VAL A 362 -19.00 -12.88 4.73
N LYS A 363 -17.83 -13.57 4.83
CA LYS A 363 -16.76 -13.44 3.82
C LYS A 363 -17.15 -14.01 2.47
N GLN A 364 -17.90 -15.10 2.43
CA GLN A 364 -18.46 -15.65 1.19
C GLN A 364 -19.41 -14.65 0.50
N LEU A 365 -20.28 -13.99 1.27
CA LEU A 365 -21.18 -12.97 0.73
C LEU A 365 -20.42 -11.73 0.23
N GLN A 366 -19.38 -11.30 0.96
CA GLN A 366 -18.50 -10.19 0.53
C GLN A 366 -17.77 -10.52 -0.77
N LEU A 367 -17.30 -11.75 -0.95
CA LEU A 367 -16.69 -12.21 -2.20
C LEU A 367 -17.70 -12.21 -3.37
N ALA A 368 -18.93 -12.69 -3.13
CA ALA A 368 -19.99 -12.67 -4.14
C ALA A 368 -20.36 -11.22 -4.53
N GLU A 369 -20.49 -10.34 -3.55
CA GLU A 369 -20.77 -8.92 -3.79
C GLU A 369 -19.65 -8.24 -4.58
N ALA A 370 -18.39 -8.50 -4.23
CA ALA A 370 -17.22 -7.94 -4.94
C ALA A 370 -17.19 -8.40 -6.41
N ARG A 371 -17.48 -9.67 -6.70
CA ARG A 371 -17.60 -10.17 -8.06
C ARG A 371 -18.65 -9.42 -8.87
N SER A 372 -19.82 -9.19 -8.28
CA SER A 372 -20.90 -8.45 -8.94
C SER A 372 -20.50 -6.98 -9.20
N LYS A 373 -19.88 -6.31 -8.22
CA LYS A 373 -19.40 -4.93 -8.35
C LYS A 373 -18.31 -4.80 -9.42
N ILE A 374 -17.33 -5.71 -9.42
CA ILE A 374 -16.23 -5.71 -10.40
C ILE A 374 -16.77 -6.00 -11.81
N SER A 375 -17.70 -6.94 -11.96
CA SER A 375 -18.36 -7.19 -13.25
C SER A 375 -19.07 -5.94 -13.77
N LEU A 376 -19.79 -5.21 -12.90
CA LEU A 376 -20.42 -3.95 -13.26
C LEU A 376 -19.39 -2.88 -13.65
N GLN A 377 -18.30 -2.74 -12.88
CA GLN A 377 -17.21 -1.79 -13.19
C GLN A 377 -16.58 -2.08 -14.55
N MET A 378 -16.36 -3.37 -14.89
CA MET A 378 -15.83 -3.75 -16.19
C MET A 378 -16.77 -3.34 -17.32
N LYS A 379 -18.08 -3.62 -17.18
CA LYS A 379 -19.10 -3.20 -18.16
C LYS A 379 -19.17 -1.67 -18.30
N GLN A 380 -19.04 -0.93 -17.20
CA GLN A 380 -18.98 0.53 -17.21
C GLN A 380 -17.71 1.05 -17.92
N ALA A 381 -16.54 0.45 -17.64
CA ALA A 381 -15.30 0.85 -18.27
C ALA A 381 -15.33 0.65 -19.79
N LEU A 382 -15.87 -0.48 -20.27
CA LEU A 382 -16.06 -0.73 -21.70
C LEU A 382 -16.96 0.34 -22.37
N ARG A 383 -18.09 0.67 -21.74
CA ARG A 383 -19.00 1.70 -22.25
C ARG A 383 -18.35 3.08 -22.23
N THR A 384 -17.62 3.40 -21.14
CA THR A 384 -16.94 4.69 -21.02
C THR A 384 -15.87 4.86 -22.10
N ALA A 385 -15.12 3.82 -22.44
CA ALA A 385 -14.11 3.86 -23.49
C ALA A 385 -14.77 4.06 -24.89
N ASP A 386 -15.88 3.38 -25.17
CA ASP A 386 -16.62 3.56 -26.43
C ASP A 386 -17.24 4.97 -26.53
N ASP A 387 -17.85 5.47 -25.45
CA ASP A 387 -18.41 6.82 -25.38
C ASP A 387 -17.32 7.89 -25.53
N ALA A 388 -16.13 7.70 -24.93
CA ALA A 388 -15.00 8.62 -25.08
C ALA A 388 -14.54 8.73 -26.55
N ARG A 389 -14.49 7.60 -27.28
CA ARG A 389 -14.13 7.59 -28.70
C ARG A 389 -15.17 8.30 -29.58
N ARG A 390 -16.47 8.09 -29.30
CA ARG A 390 -17.55 8.80 -30.00
C ARG A 390 -17.50 10.30 -29.72
N ALA A 391 -17.26 10.68 -28.46
CA ALA A 391 -17.12 12.08 -28.09
C ALA A 391 -15.94 12.74 -28.81
N TYR A 392 -14.78 12.05 -28.91
CA TYR A 392 -13.62 12.52 -29.65
C TYR A 392 -13.94 12.73 -31.13
N ALA A 393 -14.58 11.77 -31.81
CA ALA A 393 -14.96 11.89 -33.20
C ALA A 393 -15.94 13.09 -33.45
N THR A 394 -16.83 13.34 -32.49
CA THR A 394 -17.75 14.48 -32.52
C THR A 394 -17.02 15.80 -32.29
N ALA A 395 -16.11 15.85 -31.32
CA ALA A 395 -15.32 17.03 -31.01
C ALA A 395 -14.41 17.45 -32.22
N LEU A 396 -13.84 16.45 -32.92
CA LEU A 396 -13.03 16.70 -34.12
C LEU A 396 -13.84 17.41 -35.20
N LYS A 397 -15.07 16.96 -35.49
CA LYS A 397 -15.98 17.61 -36.44
C LYS A 397 -16.38 19.01 -35.95
N ALA A 398 -16.61 19.17 -34.64
CA ALA A 398 -16.95 20.50 -34.10
C ALA A 398 -15.80 21.50 -34.25
N VAL A 399 -14.56 21.10 -34.10
CA VAL A 399 -13.38 21.96 -34.33
C VAL A 399 -13.28 22.37 -35.80
N GLU A 400 -13.49 21.43 -36.72
CA GLU A 400 -13.47 21.72 -38.14
C GLU A 400 -14.52 22.81 -38.53
N MET A 401 -15.78 22.61 -38.07
CA MET A 401 -16.85 23.59 -38.30
C MET A 401 -16.57 24.93 -37.62
N ALA A 402 -16.06 24.93 -36.40
CA ALA A 402 -15.74 26.16 -35.68
C ALA A 402 -14.57 26.90 -36.30
N ARG A 403 -13.57 26.19 -36.84
CA ARG A 403 -12.45 26.78 -37.59
C ARG A 403 -12.94 27.51 -38.87
N GLU A 404 -13.81 26.87 -39.65
CA GLU A 404 -14.39 27.49 -40.84
C GLU A 404 -15.25 28.71 -40.49
N ASN A 405 -16.11 28.60 -39.46
CA ASN A 405 -16.89 29.74 -38.98
C ASN A 405 -15.99 30.90 -38.52
N MET A 406 -14.90 30.62 -37.81
CA MET A 406 -13.93 31.62 -37.40
C MET A 406 -13.27 32.29 -38.62
N ARG A 407 -12.90 31.53 -39.67
CA ARG A 407 -12.30 32.03 -40.88
C ARG A 407 -13.26 32.98 -41.63
N TYR A 408 -14.52 32.58 -41.79
CA TYR A 408 -15.53 33.46 -42.42
C TYR A 408 -15.82 34.72 -41.60
N ALA A 409 -15.91 34.60 -40.28
CA ALA A 409 -16.12 35.75 -39.40
C ALA A 409 -14.95 36.72 -39.42
N GLU A 410 -13.70 36.22 -39.50
CA GLU A 410 -12.50 37.05 -39.61
C GLU A 410 -12.48 37.85 -40.92
N VAL A 411 -12.74 37.19 -42.06
CA VAL A 411 -12.80 37.87 -43.36
C VAL A 411 -13.94 38.88 -43.37
N GLY A 412 -15.14 38.51 -42.97
CA GLY A 412 -16.29 39.39 -42.97
C GLY A 412 -16.13 40.60 -42.04
N TYR A 413 -15.43 40.44 -40.91
CA TYR A 413 -15.08 41.55 -40.01
C TYR A 413 -14.06 42.51 -40.67
N LYS A 414 -13.02 41.96 -41.31
CA LYS A 414 -12.03 42.78 -42.05
C LYS A 414 -12.64 43.59 -43.20
N GLU A 415 -13.63 43.03 -43.89
CA GLU A 415 -14.37 43.71 -45.00
C GLU A 415 -15.52 44.58 -44.46
N GLY A 416 -15.72 44.69 -43.14
CA GLY A 416 -16.76 45.49 -42.51
C GLY A 416 -18.19 44.95 -42.65
N VAL A 417 -18.35 43.70 -43.11
CA VAL A 417 -19.67 43.08 -43.35
C VAL A 417 -20.20 42.40 -42.05
N ILE A 418 -19.32 41.92 -41.20
CA ILE A 418 -19.68 41.25 -39.94
C ILE A 418 -19.35 42.16 -38.75
N PRO A 419 -20.28 42.39 -37.82
CA PRO A 419 -20.02 43.12 -36.56
C PRO A 419 -18.94 42.45 -35.70
N LEU A 420 -18.17 43.27 -34.96
CA LEU A 420 -17.13 42.83 -34.04
C LEU A 420 -17.64 41.76 -33.04
N LEU A 421 -18.88 41.92 -32.56
CA LEU A 421 -19.49 40.97 -31.65
C LEU A 421 -19.54 39.54 -32.25
N ASN A 422 -19.96 39.41 -33.51
CA ASN A 422 -20.05 38.12 -34.19
C ASN A 422 -18.66 37.51 -34.42
N TYR A 423 -17.65 38.34 -34.73
CA TYR A 423 -16.26 37.89 -34.86
C TYR A 423 -15.73 37.35 -33.50
N THR A 424 -15.92 38.10 -32.39
CA THR A 424 -15.50 37.65 -31.07
C THR A 424 -16.26 36.41 -30.57
N MET A 425 -17.54 36.26 -30.96
CA MET A 425 -18.30 35.03 -30.70
C MET A 425 -17.72 33.83 -31.45
N ALA A 426 -17.33 34.02 -32.74
CA ALA A 426 -16.69 32.95 -33.53
C ALA A 426 -15.33 32.55 -32.95
N GLN A 427 -14.52 33.50 -32.47
CA GLN A 427 -13.27 33.26 -31.76
C GLN A 427 -13.50 32.39 -30.51
N THR A 428 -14.48 32.78 -29.69
CA THR A 428 -14.81 32.07 -28.46
C THR A 428 -15.34 30.63 -28.74
N ALA A 429 -16.17 30.49 -29.79
CA ALA A 429 -16.70 29.19 -30.21
C ALA A 429 -15.59 28.25 -30.71
N TRP A 430 -14.65 28.76 -31.52
CA TRP A 430 -13.49 27.98 -31.96
C TRP A 430 -12.62 27.53 -30.78
N MET A 431 -12.35 28.44 -29.84
CA MET A 431 -11.61 28.11 -28.62
C MET A 431 -12.27 27.02 -27.78
N SER A 432 -13.59 27.15 -27.57
CA SER A 432 -14.37 26.16 -26.81
C SER A 432 -14.37 24.78 -27.50
N ALA A 433 -14.42 24.76 -28.84
CA ALA A 433 -14.31 23.54 -29.61
C ALA A 433 -12.92 22.88 -29.46
N GLN A 434 -11.85 23.66 -29.51
CA GLN A 434 -10.48 23.17 -29.28
C GLN A 434 -10.28 22.62 -27.85
N ASP A 435 -10.75 23.35 -26.86
CA ASP A 435 -10.71 22.89 -25.44
C ASP A 435 -11.45 21.56 -25.25
N SER A 436 -12.64 21.46 -25.87
CA SER A 436 -13.45 20.25 -25.88
C SER A 436 -12.74 19.05 -26.56
N LEU A 437 -11.99 19.34 -27.65
CA LEU A 437 -11.21 18.31 -28.36
C LEU A 437 -10.06 17.80 -27.48
N ILE A 438 -9.31 18.68 -26.80
CA ILE A 438 -8.26 18.31 -25.87
C ILE A 438 -8.84 17.41 -24.79
N ASP A 439 -9.96 17.82 -24.18
CA ASP A 439 -10.60 17.00 -23.11
C ASP A 439 -11.09 15.65 -23.62
N ALA A 440 -11.65 15.60 -24.84
CA ALA A 440 -12.10 14.34 -25.43
C ALA A 440 -10.93 13.41 -25.75
N GLN A 441 -9.81 13.93 -26.23
CA GLN A 441 -8.59 13.16 -26.53
C GLN A 441 -7.99 12.56 -25.26
N ILE A 442 -7.82 13.36 -24.21
CA ILE A 442 -7.33 12.89 -22.91
C ILE A 442 -8.27 11.85 -22.30
N ARG A 443 -9.58 12.04 -22.44
CA ARG A 443 -10.58 11.08 -21.96
C ARG A 443 -10.45 9.71 -22.65
N VAL A 444 -10.14 9.67 -23.95
CA VAL A 444 -9.85 8.42 -24.65
C VAL A 444 -8.63 7.73 -24.04
N LEU A 445 -7.51 8.46 -23.91
CA LEU A 445 -6.27 7.90 -23.36
C LEU A 445 -6.46 7.34 -21.93
N LEU A 446 -7.12 8.09 -21.06
CA LEU A 446 -7.42 7.65 -19.69
C LEU A 446 -8.39 6.49 -19.64
N SER A 447 -9.44 6.47 -20.48
CA SER A 447 -10.42 5.38 -20.46
C SER A 447 -9.80 4.07 -20.95
N GLU A 448 -8.87 4.12 -21.91
CA GLU A 448 -8.15 2.94 -22.37
C GLU A 448 -7.10 2.44 -21.39
N SER A 449 -6.36 3.34 -20.73
CA SER A 449 -5.47 2.94 -19.63
C SER A 449 -6.26 2.26 -18.51
N LYS A 450 -7.38 2.84 -18.08
CA LYS A 450 -8.28 2.24 -17.09
C LYS A 450 -8.82 0.88 -17.54
N LEU A 451 -9.19 0.76 -18.81
CA LEU A 451 -9.70 -0.48 -19.36
C LEU A 451 -8.67 -1.60 -19.32
N LYS A 452 -7.40 -1.32 -19.71
CA LYS A 452 -6.29 -2.27 -19.59
C LYS A 452 -6.11 -2.73 -18.14
N ASN A 453 -6.05 -1.79 -17.20
CA ASN A 453 -5.88 -2.09 -15.79
C ASN A 453 -7.07 -2.89 -15.21
N ILE A 454 -8.30 -2.61 -15.63
CA ILE A 454 -9.51 -3.30 -15.17
C ILE A 454 -9.61 -4.72 -15.75
N LEU A 455 -9.22 -4.92 -17.00
CA LEU A 455 -9.23 -6.23 -17.65
C LEU A 455 -8.03 -7.11 -17.26
N ALA A 456 -7.03 -6.55 -16.56
CA ALA A 456 -5.78 -7.22 -16.21
C ALA A 456 -5.07 -7.81 -17.47
N LEU A 457 -5.00 -6.96 -18.53
CA LEU A 457 -4.36 -7.25 -19.82
C LEU A 457 -2.93 -6.74 -19.83
#